data_bf33bbed77f4df97625277c0fbc40145
#
_entry.id   bf33bbed77f4df97625277c0fbc40145
#
_cell.length_a   1.000
_cell.length_b   1.000
_cell.length_c   1.000
_cell.angle_alpha   90.00
_cell.angle_beta   90.00
_cell.angle_gamma   90.00
#
_symmetry.space_group_name_H-M   'P 1'
#
loop_
_entity.id
_entity.type
_entity.pdbx_description
1 polymer ?
#
loop_
_entity_poly.entity_id
_entity_poly.type
_entity_poly.pdbx_seq_one_letter_code
_entity_poly.pdbx_strand_id
1 'polypeptide(L)'
;EEKTFWPDVYGMDALSQELLFMSQNVMFRALDEKSVGRTVTVKLRYGDFSTFTISETPKSGIYSSDDIYRIACHLLEKKYNNTGVRLLGVSLGGVYEGENPEQGEFFIEKKQKLRDLEKTILNLSKDGKVVKRAASIKDGELAHKE
;
A
#
# COMPACT_ATOMS: atom_id res chain seq x y z
N GLU A 1 -0.48 -1.80 8.66
CA GLU A 1 0.64 -2.75 8.46
C GLU A 1 1.96 -2.05 8.76
N GLU A 2 2.79 -2.67 9.59
CA GLU A 2 4.10 -2.15 9.92
C GLU A 2 5.12 -3.26 9.83
N LYS A 3 6.35 -2.89 9.50
CA LYS A 3 7.45 -3.85 9.51
C LYS A 3 8.69 -3.19 10.12
N THR A 4 9.30 -3.89 11.06
CA THR A 4 10.55 -3.47 11.68
C THR A 4 11.70 -4.18 10.97
N PHE A 5 12.74 -3.43 10.61
CA PHE A 5 13.89 -3.97 9.90
C PHE A 5 15.08 -4.15 10.82
N TRP A 6 15.81 -5.24 10.58
CA TRP A 6 17.06 -5.47 11.29
C TRP A 6 17.97 -6.28 10.38
N PRO A 7 19.01 -5.67 9.82
CA PRO A 7 19.45 -4.28 10.03
C PRO A 7 18.57 -3.26 9.33
N ASP A 8 18.86 -1.99 9.54
CA ASP A 8 18.11 -0.91 8.93
C ASP A 8 18.18 -0.98 7.41
N VAL A 9 17.13 -0.53 6.74
CA VAL A 9 17.03 -0.54 5.28
C VAL A 9 17.36 0.84 4.74
N TYR A 10 18.13 0.85 3.66
CA TYR A 10 18.55 2.08 3.00
C TYR A 10 18.06 2.11 1.57
N GLY A 11 17.69 3.26 1.10
CA GLY A 11 17.39 3.51 -0.30
C GLY A 11 15.90 3.43 -0.63
N MET A 12 15.48 4.35 -1.50
CA MET A 12 14.07 4.39 -1.91
C MET A 12 13.63 3.13 -2.63
N ASP A 13 14.52 2.48 -3.39
CA ASP A 13 14.14 1.28 -4.12
C ASP A 13 13.71 0.16 -3.18
N ALA A 14 14.49 -0.09 -2.14
CA ALA A 14 14.18 -1.14 -1.18
C ALA A 14 12.93 -0.79 -0.39
N LEU A 15 12.83 0.46 0.04
CA LEU A 15 11.67 0.92 0.81
C LEU A 15 10.39 0.88 -0.03
N SER A 16 10.49 1.23 -1.31
CA SER A 16 9.34 1.19 -2.21
C SER A 16 8.81 -0.23 -2.38
N GLN A 17 9.69 -1.22 -2.43
CA GLN A 17 9.25 -2.60 -2.52
C GLN A 17 8.48 -3.03 -1.28
N GLU A 18 8.92 -2.58 -0.10
CA GLU A 18 8.19 -2.87 1.12
C GLU A 18 6.82 -2.19 1.11
N LEU A 19 6.78 -0.95 0.60
CA LEU A 19 5.51 -0.24 0.50
C LEU A 19 4.54 -0.94 -0.44
N LEU A 20 5.05 -1.55 -1.51
CA LEU A 20 4.19 -2.28 -2.44
C LEU A 20 3.49 -3.44 -1.75
N PHE A 21 4.23 -4.26 -1.03
CA PHE A 21 3.65 -5.38 -0.29
C PHE A 21 2.66 -4.89 0.77
N MET A 22 3.03 -3.86 1.51
CA MET A 22 2.15 -3.33 2.55
C MET A 22 0.87 -2.78 1.95
N SER A 23 0.97 -2.09 0.81
CA SER A 23 -0.20 -1.52 0.16
C SER A 23 -1.18 -2.61 -0.28
N GLN A 24 -0.65 -3.70 -0.81
CA GLN A 24 -1.49 -4.83 -1.21
C GLN A 24 -2.18 -5.46 -0.01
N ASN A 25 -1.44 -5.67 1.07
CA ASN A 25 -2.00 -6.28 2.27
C ASN A 25 -3.05 -5.39 2.92
N VAL A 26 -2.77 -4.09 2.99
CA VAL A 26 -3.70 -3.13 3.59
C VAL A 26 -5.00 -3.09 2.78
N MET A 27 -4.88 -3.03 1.44
CA MET A 27 -6.06 -2.98 0.58
C MET A 27 -6.89 -4.25 0.69
N PHE A 28 -6.21 -5.40 0.71
CA PHE A 28 -6.90 -6.67 0.82
C PHE A 28 -7.71 -6.75 2.11
N ARG A 29 -7.11 -6.35 3.24
CA ARG A 29 -7.81 -6.36 4.52
C ARG A 29 -8.99 -5.39 4.53
N ALA A 30 -8.78 -4.21 3.96
CA ALA A 30 -9.85 -3.21 3.91
C ALA A 30 -11.05 -3.73 3.11
N LEU A 31 -10.80 -4.35 1.97
CA LEU A 31 -11.87 -4.90 1.15
C LEU A 31 -12.55 -6.08 1.83
N ASP A 32 -11.77 -6.92 2.48
CA ASP A 32 -12.32 -8.07 3.19
C ASP A 32 -13.21 -7.65 4.34
N GLU A 33 -12.85 -6.56 5.01
CA GLU A 33 -13.63 -6.01 6.11
C GLU A 33 -14.74 -5.08 5.62
N LYS A 34 -14.83 -4.89 4.30
CA LYS A 34 -15.80 -4.00 3.68
C LYS A 34 -15.69 -2.56 4.20
N SER A 35 -14.46 -2.15 4.46
CA SER A 35 -14.19 -0.84 5.02
C SER A 35 -12.94 -0.27 4.36
N VAL A 36 -13.11 0.63 3.42
CA VAL A 36 -12.00 1.27 2.74
C VAL A 36 -11.89 2.70 3.22
N GLY A 37 -10.74 3.03 3.79
CA GLY A 37 -10.48 4.39 4.21
C GLY A 37 -10.15 5.28 3.04
N ARG A 38 -10.08 6.57 3.29
CA ARG A 38 -9.76 7.56 2.25
C ARG A 38 -8.47 8.32 2.50
N THR A 39 -7.79 8.02 3.61
CA THR A 39 -6.55 8.68 3.98
C THR A 39 -5.45 7.66 4.10
N VAL A 40 -4.36 7.87 3.37
CA VAL A 40 -3.18 7.03 3.47
C VAL A 40 -2.21 7.67 4.44
N THR A 41 -1.72 6.90 5.39
CA THR A 41 -0.73 7.36 6.37
C THR A 41 0.51 6.50 6.29
N VAL A 42 1.67 7.13 6.21
CA VAL A 42 2.95 6.44 6.24
C VAL A 42 3.65 6.78 7.54
N LYS A 43 4.14 5.74 8.22
CA LYS A 43 4.91 5.90 9.44
C LYS A 43 6.35 5.47 9.17
N LEU A 44 7.28 6.27 9.61
CA LEU A 44 8.69 6.06 9.32
C LEU A 44 9.49 6.28 10.59
N ARG A 45 10.30 5.27 10.97
CA ARG A 45 11.20 5.40 12.11
C ARG A 45 12.60 5.12 11.66
N TYR A 46 13.51 6.03 12.00
CA TYR A 46 14.93 5.89 11.67
C TYR A 46 15.68 5.14 12.76
N GLY A 47 16.93 4.80 12.47
CA GLY A 47 17.75 4.05 13.41
C GLY A 47 18.00 4.76 14.74
N ASP A 48 17.88 6.07 14.78
CA ASP A 48 18.02 6.84 16.01
C ASP A 48 16.70 6.96 16.77
N PHE A 49 15.69 6.19 16.34
CA PHE A 49 14.34 6.15 16.92
C PHE A 49 13.48 7.39 16.67
N SER A 50 13.97 8.36 15.88
CA SER A 50 13.10 9.47 15.51
C SER A 50 11.99 8.91 14.61
N THR A 51 10.76 9.34 14.85
CA THR A 51 9.57 8.80 14.16
C THR A 51 8.80 9.92 13.51
N PHE A 52 8.38 9.70 12.27
CA PHE A 52 7.58 10.65 11.52
C PHE A 52 6.35 9.96 10.99
N THR A 53 5.24 10.70 10.95
CA THR A 53 3.98 10.21 10.40
C THR A 53 3.48 11.27 9.44
N ILE A 54 3.11 10.87 8.24
CA ILE A 54 2.63 11.80 7.25
C ILE A 54 1.44 11.17 6.51
N SER A 55 0.43 11.97 6.23
CA SER A 55 -0.83 11.49 5.67
C SER A 55 -1.26 12.31 4.47
N GLU A 56 -2.05 11.69 3.62
CA GLU A 56 -2.67 12.37 2.49
C GLU A 56 -4.04 11.77 2.22
N THR A 57 -5.01 12.64 1.93
CA THR A 57 -6.36 12.23 1.55
C THR A 57 -6.59 12.66 0.12
N PRO A 58 -6.49 11.74 -0.85
CA PRO A 58 -6.64 12.10 -2.26
C PRO A 58 -8.10 12.44 -2.58
N LYS A 59 -8.31 13.48 -3.39
CA LYS A 59 -9.66 13.88 -3.78
C LYS A 59 -10.33 12.81 -4.64
N SER A 60 -9.55 12.08 -5.41
CA SER A 60 -10.08 11.06 -6.31
C SER A 60 -10.47 9.76 -5.60
N GLY A 61 -10.15 9.64 -4.33
CA GLY A 61 -10.47 8.43 -3.58
C GLY A 61 -9.41 7.36 -3.73
N ILE A 62 -9.62 6.25 -3.03
CA ILE A 62 -8.70 5.12 -3.04
C ILE A 62 -9.48 3.88 -3.47
N TYR A 63 -9.12 3.32 -4.62
CA TYR A 63 -9.85 2.20 -5.21
C TYR A 63 -9.01 0.94 -5.38
N SER A 64 -7.70 1.06 -5.28
CA SER A 64 -6.82 -0.09 -5.51
C SER A 64 -5.56 0.03 -4.67
N SER A 65 -4.82 -1.08 -4.59
CA SER A 65 -3.53 -1.07 -3.91
C SER A 65 -2.54 -0.14 -4.62
N ASP A 66 -2.69 0.06 -5.94
CA ASP A 66 -1.84 0.98 -6.66
C ASP A 66 -2.04 2.42 -6.19
N ASP A 67 -3.27 2.79 -5.87
CA ASP A 67 -3.54 4.11 -5.34
C ASP A 67 -2.80 4.32 -4.01
N ILE A 68 -2.88 3.32 -3.13
CA ILE A 68 -2.19 3.38 -1.84
C ILE A 68 -0.68 3.47 -2.07
N TYR A 69 -0.17 2.62 -2.96
CA TYR A 69 1.27 2.56 -3.23
C TYR A 69 1.81 3.90 -3.74
N ARG A 70 1.14 4.51 -4.73
CA ARG A 70 1.58 5.79 -5.28
C ARG A 70 1.61 6.88 -4.22
N ILE A 71 0.56 6.94 -3.42
CA ILE A 71 0.48 7.95 -2.37
C ILE A 71 1.53 7.70 -1.30
N ALA A 72 1.69 6.43 -0.89
CA ALA A 72 2.67 6.09 0.13
C ALA A 72 4.09 6.42 -0.31
N CYS A 73 4.43 6.12 -1.57
CA CYS A 73 5.75 6.47 -2.09
C CYS A 73 5.98 7.97 -2.10
N HIS A 74 4.96 8.73 -2.51
CA HIS A 74 5.05 10.18 -2.53
C HIS A 74 5.27 10.73 -1.11
N LEU A 75 4.54 10.20 -0.13
CA LEU A 75 4.70 10.62 1.25
C LEU A 75 6.07 10.27 1.80
N LEU A 76 6.56 9.08 1.47
CA LEU A 76 7.86 8.65 1.92
C LEU A 76 8.96 9.56 1.38
N GLU A 77 8.89 9.92 0.10
CA GLU A 77 9.86 10.82 -0.50
C GLU A 77 9.96 12.15 0.22
N LYS A 78 8.85 12.62 0.75
CA LYS A 78 8.84 13.91 1.44
C LYS A 78 9.59 13.86 2.77
N LYS A 79 9.66 12.70 3.39
CA LYS A 79 10.24 12.57 4.72
C LYS A 79 11.53 11.78 4.79
N TYR A 80 11.84 11.04 3.72
CA TYR A 80 13.03 10.22 3.75
C TYR A 80 14.29 11.09 3.68
N ASN A 81 15.20 10.88 4.64
CA ASN A 81 16.42 11.69 4.73
C ASN A 81 17.68 10.93 4.31
N ASN A 82 17.51 9.82 3.61
CA ASN A 82 18.62 9.01 3.08
C ASN A 82 19.46 8.32 4.15
N THR A 83 18.92 8.14 5.33
CA THR A 83 19.60 7.36 6.37
C THR A 83 18.85 6.05 6.58
N GLY A 84 19.35 5.20 7.47
CA GLY A 84 18.75 3.90 7.69
C GLY A 84 17.36 3.96 8.31
N VAL A 85 16.45 3.17 7.76
CA VAL A 85 15.08 3.10 8.26
C VAL A 85 14.91 1.85 9.09
N ARG A 86 14.48 2.03 10.33
CA ARG A 86 14.26 0.94 11.27
C ARG A 86 12.85 0.36 11.17
N LEU A 87 11.86 1.19 10.87
CA LEU A 87 10.47 0.77 10.78
C LEU A 87 9.74 1.54 9.71
N LEU A 88 8.88 0.85 8.98
CA LEU A 88 8.05 1.46 7.94
C LEU A 88 6.65 0.91 8.08
N GLY A 89 5.65 1.76 7.96
CA GLY A 89 4.26 1.34 8.06
C GLY A 89 3.36 2.12 7.11
N VAL A 90 2.26 1.48 6.73
CA VAL A 90 1.23 2.07 5.89
C VAL A 90 -0.12 1.74 6.51
N SER A 91 -1.01 2.70 6.57
CA SER A 91 -2.36 2.47 7.07
C SER A 91 -3.37 3.28 6.28
N LEU A 92 -4.61 2.81 6.32
CA LEU A 92 -5.75 3.52 5.76
C LEU A 92 -6.63 3.96 6.92
N GLY A 93 -7.06 5.21 6.89
CA GLY A 93 -7.95 5.75 7.89
C GLY A 93 -9.03 6.59 7.24
N GLY A 94 -9.93 7.14 8.04
CA GLY A 94 -10.99 8.01 7.54
C GLY A 94 -11.98 7.27 6.68
N VAL A 95 -12.70 6.33 7.27
CA VAL A 95 -13.66 5.49 6.54
C VAL A 95 -14.73 6.33 5.84
N TYR A 96 -15.07 5.94 4.61
CA TYR A 96 -16.17 6.57 3.89
C TYR A 96 -17.48 6.22 4.55
N GLU A 97 -18.27 7.22 4.80
CA GLU A 97 -19.56 7.04 5.47
C GLU A 97 -20.75 7.38 4.59
N GLY A 98 -20.60 7.35 3.30
CA GLY A 98 -21.74 7.51 2.43
C GLY A 98 -22.51 8.81 2.53
N GLU A 99 -21.82 9.93 2.56
CA GLU A 99 -22.49 11.23 2.66
C GLU A 99 -23.31 11.54 1.42
N ASN A 100 -23.01 10.93 0.30
CA ASN A 100 -23.74 11.14 -0.94
C ASN A 100 -24.20 9.77 -1.42
N PRO A 101 -25.51 9.47 -1.37
CA PRO A 101 -26.00 8.14 -1.75
C PRO A 101 -25.62 7.70 -3.15
N GLU A 102 -25.66 8.59 -4.14
CA GLU A 102 -25.31 8.24 -5.49
C GLU A 102 -23.83 7.90 -5.59
N GLN A 103 -23.02 8.70 -4.98
CA GLN A 103 -21.59 8.48 -4.95
C GLN A 103 -21.28 7.20 -4.17
N GLY A 104 -22.06 6.93 -3.14
CA GLY A 104 -21.91 5.73 -2.34
C GLY A 104 -22.13 4.46 -3.15
N GLU A 105 -23.18 4.44 -3.97
CA GLU A 105 -23.47 3.28 -4.81
C GLU A 105 -22.36 3.04 -5.82
N PHE A 106 -21.94 4.10 -6.49
CA PHE A 106 -20.85 4.01 -7.46
C PHE A 106 -19.57 3.49 -6.80
N PHE A 107 -19.30 3.98 -5.62
CA PHE A 107 -18.11 3.59 -4.87
C PHE A 107 -18.18 2.11 -4.48
N ILE A 108 -19.34 1.64 -4.07
CA ILE A 108 -19.54 0.24 -3.70
C ILE A 108 -19.33 -0.68 -4.90
N GLU A 109 -19.87 -0.33 -6.07
CA GLU A 109 -19.67 -1.12 -7.27
C GLU A 109 -18.20 -1.21 -7.64
N LYS A 110 -17.51 -0.09 -7.64
CA LYS A 110 -16.11 -0.06 -7.98
C LYS A 110 -15.28 -0.85 -6.98
N LYS A 111 -15.63 -0.73 -5.71
CA LYS A 111 -14.97 -1.45 -4.65
C LYS A 111 -15.14 -2.96 -4.84
N GLN A 112 -16.31 -3.41 -5.24
CA GLN A 112 -16.58 -4.82 -5.44
C GLN A 112 -15.71 -5.40 -6.57
N LYS A 113 -15.60 -4.67 -7.66
CA LYS A 113 -14.75 -5.10 -8.78
C LYS A 113 -13.29 -5.21 -8.37
N LEU A 114 -12.81 -4.25 -7.63
CA LEU A 114 -11.42 -4.27 -7.17
C LEU A 114 -11.18 -5.37 -6.17
N ARG A 115 -12.17 -5.66 -5.33
CA ARG A 115 -12.07 -6.73 -4.36
C ARG A 115 -11.86 -8.07 -5.05
N ASP A 116 -12.62 -8.34 -6.10
CA ASP A 116 -12.50 -9.60 -6.84
C ASP A 116 -11.12 -9.72 -7.48
N LEU A 117 -10.65 -8.64 -8.06
CA LEU A 117 -9.35 -8.62 -8.70
C LEU A 117 -8.21 -8.84 -7.69
N GLU A 118 -8.25 -8.12 -6.57
CA GLU A 118 -7.22 -8.24 -5.55
C GLU A 118 -7.20 -9.63 -4.92
N LYS A 119 -8.36 -10.21 -4.68
CA LYS A 119 -8.43 -11.57 -4.15
C LYS A 119 -7.83 -12.58 -5.11
N THR A 120 -8.09 -12.41 -6.39
CA THR A 120 -7.53 -13.29 -7.39
C THR A 120 -6.01 -13.23 -7.40
N ILE A 121 -5.44 -12.04 -7.36
CA ILE A 121 -4.01 -11.84 -7.33
C ILE A 121 -3.39 -12.50 -6.09
N LEU A 122 -3.98 -12.26 -4.94
CA LEU A 122 -3.44 -12.78 -3.69
C LEU A 122 -3.56 -14.30 -3.60
N ASN A 123 -4.66 -14.87 -4.10
CA ASN A 123 -4.83 -16.31 -4.10
C ASN A 123 -3.80 -17.00 -4.98
N LEU A 124 -3.48 -16.42 -6.12
CA LEU A 124 -2.46 -16.97 -6.99
C LEU A 124 -1.10 -16.94 -6.30
N SER A 125 -0.81 -15.90 -5.56
CA SER A 125 0.42 -15.80 -4.79
C SER A 125 0.48 -16.87 -3.70
N LYS A 126 -0.63 -17.11 -3.02
CA LYS A 126 -0.70 -18.11 -1.95
C LYS A 126 -0.51 -19.53 -2.48
N ASP A 127 -0.88 -19.75 -3.73
CA ASP A 127 -0.74 -21.07 -4.32
C ASP A 127 0.68 -21.33 -4.81
N GLY A 128 1.61 -20.50 -4.44
CA GLY A 128 3.00 -20.69 -4.78
C GLY A 128 3.39 -20.14 -6.12
N LYS A 129 2.47 -19.54 -6.83
CA LYS A 129 2.77 -18.93 -8.12
C LYS A 129 3.21 -17.52 -7.90
N VAL A 130 4.24 -17.10 -8.59
CA VAL A 130 4.69 -15.73 -8.47
C VAL A 130 3.85 -14.88 -9.40
N VAL A 131 3.02 -14.04 -8.82
CA VAL A 131 2.20 -13.11 -9.57
C VAL A 131 2.75 -11.72 -9.32
N LYS A 132 3.20 -11.06 -10.36
CA LYS A 132 3.78 -9.73 -10.23
C LYS A 132 2.92 -8.73 -10.95
N ARG A 133 2.74 -7.59 -10.34
CA ARG A 133 2.05 -6.49 -10.99
C ARG A 133 2.97 -5.92 -12.05
N ALA A 134 2.40 -5.24 -13.03
CA ALA A 134 3.18 -4.69 -14.13
C ALA A 134 4.35 -3.84 -13.63
N ALA A 135 4.14 -3.07 -12.58
CA ALA A 135 5.17 -2.19 -12.06
C ALA A 135 6.35 -2.92 -11.47
N SER A 136 6.16 -4.13 -10.96
CA SER A 136 7.26 -4.89 -10.37
C SER A 136 7.84 -5.90 -11.33
N ILE A 137 7.11 -6.28 -12.35
CA ILE A 137 7.62 -7.23 -13.33
C ILE A 137 8.83 -6.71 -14.07
N LYS A 138 8.84 -5.42 -14.32
CA LYS A 138 9.96 -4.87 -15.07
C LYS A 138 11.29 -4.97 -14.36
N ASP A 139 11.30 -5.39 -13.16
CA ASP A 139 12.54 -5.54 -12.46
C ASP A 139 13.29 -6.78 -12.87
N GLY A 140 12.87 -7.43 -13.86
CA GLY A 140 13.61 -8.52 -14.39
C GLY A 140 13.48 -9.76 -13.64
N GLU A 141 12.75 -9.74 -12.64
CA GLU A 141 12.57 -10.88 -12.02
C GLU A 141 11.80 -11.72 -12.82
N LEU A 142 11.35 -11.27 -13.86
CA LEU A 142 10.79 -12.15 -14.69
C LEU A 142 11.61 -13.27 -14.85
N ALA A 143 12.49 -12.98 -14.50
CA ALA A 143 13.16 -14.09 -14.50
C ALA A 143 12.93 -14.86 -13.41
N HIS A 144 12.74 -14.74 -13.17
CA HIS A 144 12.86 -15.35 -12.42
C HIS A 144 12.33 -16.12 -12.41
N LYS A 145 12.09 -16.14 -12.89
CA LYS A 145 11.76 -16.65 -12.97
C LYS A 145 11.76 -17.32 -13.12
N GLU A 146 11.86 -17.33 -13.06
CA GLU A 146 12.02 -17.90 -13.22
C GLU A 146 12.15 -18.39 -13.09
#